data_e3316a9a13947d8fd63d3ac6d6011d17
#
_entry.id   e3316a9a13947d8fd63d3ac6d6011d17
#
_cell.length_a   1.000
_cell.length_b   1.000
_cell.length_c   1.000
_cell.angle_alpha   90.00
_cell.angle_beta   90.00
_cell.angle_gamma   90.00
#
_symmetry.space_group_name_H-M   'P 1'
#
loop_
_entity.id
_entity.type
_entity.pdbx_description
1 polymer ?
#
loop_
_entity_poly.entity_id
_entity_poly.type
_entity_poly.pdbx_seq_one_letter_code
_entity_poly.pdbx_strand_id
1 'polypeptide(L)'
;MKWNKGATEGIVVAEVHEKENALNQLAFPNGLFVDTLGTLYVTEFRNDRVMRWSKGETQGPAIVGGNGEESGASQFNGLFSLSFDHQRNLYVVDYGNHRVQRFSITIIPGIPASARWAQDGDTVVGGSGQGNDTNKLNAPFGLFVDDDQMIVIADYLNNRIVQWKMGDANGQVVAGGNGNGNRLHQLNSPTDVLIDKETDSFIICDAHNRRVVRWHRRNGTKQGEIFINNIDCWGLTMNDQRYLYVSDGEKHEVRRYQIGDKHGTIVAGGLGNGSSLGQLNWPTYAFVDQQQTLYICQTTTIIV
;
A
#
# COMPACT_ATOMS: atom_id res chain seq x y z
N MET A 1 -2.30 10.74 -9.01
CA MET A 1 -2.94 10.72 -10.36
C MET A 1 -4.20 9.87 -10.32
N LYS A 2 -5.22 10.22 -11.10
CA LYS A 2 -6.47 9.48 -11.27
C LYS A 2 -6.65 9.14 -12.75
N TRP A 3 -6.94 7.88 -13.09
CA TRP A 3 -7.23 7.40 -14.44
C TRP A 3 -8.65 6.88 -14.51
N ASN A 4 -9.48 7.45 -15.37
CA ASN A 4 -10.80 6.91 -15.65
C ASN A 4 -10.67 5.66 -16.54
N LYS A 5 -11.62 4.74 -16.46
CA LYS A 5 -11.61 3.52 -17.28
C LYS A 5 -11.50 3.86 -18.76
N GLY A 6 -10.46 3.34 -19.42
CA GLY A 6 -10.21 3.55 -20.86
C GLY A 6 -9.62 4.92 -21.23
N ALA A 7 -9.28 5.76 -20.26
CA ALA A 7 -8.59 7.02 -20.53
C ALA A 7 -7.13 6.78 -20.95
N THR A 8 -6.63 7.63 -21.84
CA THR A 8 -5.23 7.66 -22.29
C THR A 8 -4.37 8.62 -21.47
N GLU A 9 -5.01 9.47 -20.68
CA GLU A 9 -4.36 10.47 -19.82
C GLU A 9 -4.96 10.46 -18.43
N GLY A 10 -4.13 10.75 -17.43
CA GLY A 10 -4.53 10.87 -16.04
C GLY A 10 -4.96 12.30 -15.71
N ILE A 11 -5.59 12.42 -14.56
CA ILE A 11 -5.96 13.71 -13.95
C ILE A 11 -5.15 13.84 -12.67
N VAL A 12 -4.49 14.98 -12.47
CA VAL A 12 -3.82 15.29 -11.21
C VAL A 12 -4.90 15.56 -10.17
N VAL A 13 -4.84 14.83 -9.04
CA VAL A 13 -5.78 14.98 -7.92
C VAL A 13 -5.13 15.74 -6.77
N ALA A 14 -3.83 15.50 -6.56
CA ALA A 14 -3.00 16.23 -5.62
C ALA A 14 -1.60 16.37 -6.21
N GLU A 15 -1.00 17.54 -6.09
CA GLU A 15 0.30 17.83 -6.67
C GLU A 15 1.43 17.35 -5.77
N VAL A 16 2.52 16.91 -6.39
CA VAL A 16 3.77 16.56 -5.70
C VAL A 16 4.75 17.71 -5.89
N HIS A 17 5.17 18.32 -4.77
CA HIS A 17 6.26 19.31 -4.76
C HIS A 17 7.36 18.84 -3.83
N GLU A 18 8.60 19.27 -4.11
CA GLU A 18 9.72 18.95 -3.24
C GLU A 18 9.53 19.61 -1.86
N LYS A 19 9.38 18.78 -0.83
CA LYS A 19 9.56 19.09 0.59
C LYS A 19 8.81 20.32 1.15
N GLU A 20 7.58 20.59 0.71
CA GLU A 20 6.75 21.63 1.32
C GLU A 20 5.62 21.01 2.16
N ASN A 21 5.31 21.64 3.31
CA ASN A 21 4.25 21.19 4.23
C ASN A 21 2.87 21.78 3.90
N ALA A 22 2.67 22.31 2.71
CA ALA A 22 1.40 22.92 2.32
C ALA A 22 0.29 21.86 2.22
N LEU A 23 -0.95 22.27 2.50
CA LEU A 23 -2.12 21.37 2.53
C LEU A 23 -2.59 20.90 1.15
N ASN A 24 -2.07 21.47 0.09
CA ASN A 24 -2.33 21.09 -1.31
C ASN A 24 -1.17 20.34 -1.96
N GLN A 25 -0.11 20.03 -1.20
CA GLN A 25 1.11 19.43 -1.72
C GLN A 25 1.42 18.12 -1.05
N LEU A 26 2.05 17.20 -1.77
CA LEU A 26 2.50 15.89 -1.30
C LEU A 26 4.03 15.78 -1.42
N ALA A 27 4.66 15.21 -0.41
CA ALA A 27 6.09 14.89 -0.41
C ALA A 27 6.31 13.37 -0.39
N PHE A 28 6.69 12.81 -1.53
CA PHE A 28 6.89 11.38 -1.72
C PHE A 28 5.67 10.54 -1.29
N PRO A 29 4.53 10.71 -1.98
CA PRO A 29 3.34 9.91 -1.69
C PRO A 29 3.61 8.43 -2.01
N ASN A 30 3.23 7.55 -1.11
CA ASN A 30 3.39 6.11 -1.28
C ASN A 30 2.05 5.38 -1.24
N GLY A 31 1.55 5.03 -0.06
CA GLY A 31 0.28 4.33 0.09
C GLY A 31 -0.91 5.23 -0.19
N LEU A 32 -1.94 4.68 -0.78
CA LEU A 32 -3.19 5.39 -1.02
C LEU A 32 -4.40 4.47 -0.83
N PHE A 33 -5.52 5.08 -0.44
CA PHE A 33 -6.83 4.44 -0.32
C PHE A 33 -7.91 5.43 -0.72
N VAL A 34 -8.99 4.94 -1.33
CA VAL A 34 -10.17 5.76 -1.65
C VAL A 34 -11.40 5.11 -1.05
N ASP A 35 -12.14 5.83 -0.23
CA ASP A 35 -13.36 5.32 0.38
C ASP A 35 -14.56 5.35 -0.59
N THR A 36 -15.69 4.79 -0.16
CA THR A 36 -16.92 4.72 -0.97
C THR A 36 -17.54 6.09 -1.29
N LEU A 37 -17.13 7.14 -0.59
CA LEU A 37 -17.54 8.52 -0.84
C LEU A 37 -16.61 9.23 -1.84
N GLY A 38 -15.53 8.57 -2.25
CA GLY A 38 -14.50 9.12 -3.13
C GLY A 38 -13.51 10.01 -2.39
N THR A 39 -13.40 9.87 -1.07
CA THR A 39 -12.37 10.53 -0.26
C THR A 39 -11.05 9.81 -0.45
N LEU A 40 -10.01 10.55 -0.82
CA LEU A 40 -8.66 10.05 -1.00
C LEU A 40 -7.86 10.18 0.29
N TYR A 41 -7.15 9.14 0.67
CA TYR A 41 -6.19 9.09 1.77
C TYR A 41 -4.82 8.73 1.22
N VAL A 42 -3.77 9.45 1.61
CA VAL A 42 -2.40 9.27 1.10
C VAL A 42 -1.39 9.35 2.23
N THR A 43 -0.47 8.40 2.27
CA THR A 43 0.72 8.50 3.13
C THR A 43 1.79 9.33 2.44
N GLU A 44 2.43 10.22 3.18
CA GLU A 44 3.60 10.98 2.74
C GLU A 44 4.85 10.51 3.48
N PHE A 45 5.80 9.96 2.74
CA PHE A 45 7.02 9.41 3.30
C PHE A 45 7.91 10.46 3.97
N ARG A 46 8.04 11.65 3.39
CA ARG A 46 8.95 12.70 3.89
C ARG A 46 8.33 13.66 4.89
N ASN A 47 7.02 13.75 4.93
CA ASN A 47 6.32 14.62 5.88
C ASN A 47 5.74 13.85 7.05
N ASP A 48 5.96 12.54 7.11
CA ASP A 48 5.54 11.66 8.20
C ASP A 48 4.08 11.89 8.61
N ARG A 49 3.18 11.96 7.61
CA ARG A 49 1.76 12.21 7.84
C ARG A 49 0.87 11.46 6.85
N VAL A 50 -0.37 11.27 7.24
CA VAL A 50 -1.45 10.82 6.34
C VAL A 50 -2.34 12.01 6.05
N MET A 51 -2.55 12.27 4.77
CA MET A 51 -3.39 13.34 4.26
C MET A 51 -4.72 12.79 3.78
N ARG A 52 -5.79 13.63 3.82
CA ARG A 52 -7.12 13.30 3.35
C ARG A 52 -7.67 14.38 2.44
N TRP A 53 -8.16 14.00 1.25
CA TRP A 53 -8.89 14.90 0.34
C TRP A 53 -10.31 14.39 0.14
N SER A 54 -11.31 15.22 0.48
CA SER A 54 -12.68 14.96 0.06
C SER A 54 -12.81 15.10 -1.45
N LYS A 55 -13.78 14.40 -2.05
CA LYS A 55 -13.99 14.44 -3.50
C LYS A 55 -14.20 15.89 -3.99
N GLY A 56 -13.32 16.33 -4.89
CA GLY A 56 -13.38 17.67 -5.49
C GLY A 56 -12.66 18.77 -4.73
N GLU A 57 -12.10 18.47 -3.56
CA GLU A 57 -11.27 19.42 -2.80
C GLU A 57 -9.86 19.51 -3.41
N THR A 58 -9.31 20.73 -3.40
CA THR A 58 -7.94 21.01 -3.86
C THR A 58 -6.92 21.03 -2.72
N GLN A 59 -7.40 20.98 -1.47
CA GLN A 59 -6.58 20.95 -0.26
C GLN A 59 -7.10 19.86 0.67
N GLY A 60 -6.19 19.24 1.41
CA GLY A 60 -6.51 18.20 2.36
C GLY A 60 -5.82 18.41 3.70
N PRO A 61 -6.53 18.20 4.85
CA PRO A 61 -5.87 18.20 6.15
C PRO A 61 -5.01 16.95 6.34
N ALA A 62 -3.94 17.08 7.13
CA ALA A 62 -3.32 15.94 7.78
C ALA A 62 -4.31 15.37 8.80
N ILE A 63 -4.50 14.05 8.80
CA ILE A 63 -5.40 13.38 9.73
C ILE A 63 -4.67 12.70 10.88
N VAL A 64 -3.46 12.23 10.65
CA VAL A 64 -2.52 11.71 11.66
C VAL A 64 -1.09 12.04 11.25
N GLY A 65 -0.19 12.18 12.22
CA GLY A 65 1.23 12.48 12.01
C GLY A 65 1.52 13.95 11.74
N GLY A 66 2.70 14.22 11.16
CA GLY A 66 3.19 15.58 10.91
C GLY A 66 3.80 16.25 12.16
N ASN A 67 4.06 15.47 13.22
CA ASN A 67 4.58 15.95 14.51
C ASN A 67 6.11 15.72 14.66
N GLY A 68 6.80 15.56 13.54
CA GLY A 68 8.24 15.29 13.50
C GLY A 68 8.59 13.81 13.41
N GLU A 69 9.82 13.55 12.98
CA GLU A 69 10.37 12.22 12.74
C GLU A 69 10.88 11.62 14.05
N GLU A 70 10.06 10.84 14.73
CA GLU A 70 10.40 10.11 15.95
C GLU A 70 9.55 8.85 16.12
N SER A 71 9.67 8.16 17.26
CA SER A 71 8.97 6.90 17.54
C SER A 71 7.78 7.01 18.50
N GLY A 72 7.34 8.22 18.85
CA GLY A 72 6.18 8.46 19.71
C GLY A 72 4.87 7.93 19.10
N ALA A 73 3.81 7.90 19.90
CA ALA A 73 2.49 7.40 19.47
C ALA A 73 1.85 8.25 18.36
N SER A 74 2.17 9.55 18.30
CA SER A 74 1.71 10.50 17.27
C SER A 74 2.78 10.84 16.23
N GLN A 75 3.90 10.15 16.23
CA GLN A 75 5.05 10.42 15.38
C GLN A 75 5.37 9.21 14.49
N PHE A 76 6.04 9.47 13.38
CA PHE A 76 6.41 8.46 12.40
C PHE A 76 7.83 8.67 11.88
N ASN A 77 8.35 7.68 11.19
CA ASN A 77 9.59 7.74 10.46
C ASN A 77 9.42 7.04 9.10
N GLY A 78 9.01 7.80 8.10
CA GLY A 78 8.76 7.31 6.75
C GLY A 78 7.51 6.42 6.62
N LEU A 79 6.41 6.98 6.11
CA LEU A 79 5.18 6.22 5.90
C LEU A 79 5.15 5.56 4.52
N PHE A 80 4.87 4.25 4.45
CA PHE A 80 4.75 3.53 3.19
C PHE A 80 3.31 3.22 2.81
N SER A 81 2.63 2.39 3.54
CA SER A 81 1.31 1.90 3.19
C SER A 81 0.27 2.26 4.24
N LEU A 82 -0.98 2.27 3.83
CA LEU A 82 -2.12 2.42 4.73
C LEU A 82 -3.25 1.46 4.33
N SER A 83 -4.07 1.10 5.30
CA SER A 83 -5.30 0.33 5.09
C SER A 83 -6.35 0.72 6.11
N PHE A 84 -7.60 0.34 5.86
CA PHE A 84 -8.71 0.52 6.80
C PHE A 84 -9.35 -0.83 7.09
N ASP A 85 -9.76 -1.05 8.34
CA ASP A 85 -10.68 -2.15 8.66
C ASP A 85 -12.13 -1.75 8.37
N HIS A 86 -13.05 -2.72 8.49
CA HIS A 86 -14.49 -2.47 8.29
C HIS A 86 -15.09 -1.50 9.33
N GLN A 87 -14.43 -1.30 10.46
CA GLN A 87 -14.80 -0.30 11.47
C GLN A 87 -14.23 1.08 11.15
N ARG A 88 -13.51 1.24 10.03
CA ARG A 88 -12.83 2.45 9.58
C ARG A 88 -11.68 2.91 10.49
N ASN A 89 -11.11 2.02 11.30
CA ASN A 89 -9.83 2.32 11.92
C ASN A 89 -8.74 2.36 10.85
N LEU A 90 -7.86 3.34 10.96
CA LEU A 90 -6.74 3.53 10.05
C LEU A 90 -5.52 2.74 10.55
N TYR A 91 -4.92 1.97 9.67
CA TYR A 91 -3.65 1.27 9.90
C TYR A 91 -2.58 1.88 9.00
N VAL A 92 -1.41 2.16 9.55
CA VAL A 92 -0.32 2.84 8.85
C VAL A 92 0.99 2.09 9.08
N VAL A 93 1.72 1.82 8.00
CA VAL A 93 3.06 1.26 8.06
C VAL A 93 4.05 2.38 8.35
N ASP A 94 4.69 2.28 9.50
CA ASP A 94 5.75 3.17 10.00
C ASP A 94 7.10 2.49 9.78
N TYR A 95 7.65 2.71 8.59
CA TYR A 95 8.77 1.98 8.01
C TYR A 95 10.05 2.05 8.86
N GLY A 96 10.50 3.24 9.21
CA GLY A 96 11.74 3.46 9.95
C GLY A 96 11.63 3.06 11.43
N ASN A 97 10.41 3.01 11.97
CA ASN A 97 10.14 2.53 13.32
C ASN A 97 9.79 1.04 13.37
N HIS A 98 9.81 0.34 12.24
CA HIS A 98 9.61 -1.11 12.14
C HIS A 98 8.31 -1.59 12.81
N ARG A 99 7.21 -0.86 12.56
CA ARG A 99 5.90 -1.13 13.19
C ARG A 99 4.72 -0.82 12.28
N VAL A 100 3.55 -1.32 12.67
CA VAL A 100 2.25 -0.83 12.18
C VAL A 100 1.53 -0.18 13.34
N GLN A 101 1.01 1.03 13.12
CA GLN A 101 0.16 1.73 14.07
C GLN A 101 -1.29 1.72 13.60
N ARG A 102 -2.21 1.58 14.56
CA ARG A 102 -3.66 1.67 14.39
C ARG A 102 -4.17 2.94 15.05
N PHE A 103 -4.98 3.69 14.32
CA PHE A 103 -5.65 4.88 14.78
C PHE A 103 -7.15 4.65 14.80
N SER A 104 -7.75 4.70 15.99
CA SER A 104 -9.19 4.51 16.13
C SER A 104 -9.94 5.72 15.61
N ILE A 105 -11.05 5.47 14.90
CA ILE A 105 -11.94 6.52 14.44
C ILE A 105 -12.81 7.03 15.60
N THR A 106 -12.90 8.34 15.75
CA THR A 106 -13.89 8.98 16.63
C THR A 106 -15.05 9.46 15.77
N ILE A 107 -16.18 8.77 15.85
CA ILE A 107 -17.40 9.17 15.15
C ILE A 107 -18.10 10.21 16.03
N ILE A 108 -18.22 11.45 15.53
CA ILE A 108 -19.08 12.44 16.15
C ILE A 108 -20.47 12.27 15.53
N PRO A 109 -21.51 11.86 16.30
CA PRO A 109 -22.85 11.68 15.77
C PRO A 109 -23.36 12.96 15.10
N GLY A 110 -23.86 12.86 13.87
CA GLY A 110 -24.50 13.95 13.14
C GLY A 110 -23.61 14.78 12.22
N ILE A 111 -22.30 14.48 12.07
CA ILE A 111 -21.41 15.23 11.19
C ILE A 111 -20.61 14.28 10.30
N PRO A 112 -21.11 13.89 9.10
CA PRO A 112 -20.43 12.95 8.21
C PRO A 112 -19.06 13.41 7.68
N ALA A 113 -18.84 14.73 7.58
CA ALA A 113 -17.60 15.31 7.05
C ALA A 113 -16.48 15.45 8.10
N SER A 114 -16.70 15.12 9.37
CA SER A 114 -15.75 15.34 10.46
C SER A 114 -15.27 14.06 11.15
N ALA A 115 -15.22 12.94 10.44
CA ALA A 115 -14.53 11.78 10.97
C ALA A 115 -13.11 12.19 11.38
N ARG A 116 -12.80 12.03 12.67
CA ARG A 116 -11.46 12.27 13.23
C ARG A 116 -10.89 10.96 13.72
N TRP A 117 -9.61 10.77 13.52
CA TRP A 117 -8.87 9.68 14.13
C TRP A 117 -8.19 10.15 15.40
N ALA A 118 -7.98 9.24 16.33
CA ALA A 118 -7.12 9.48 17.48
C ALA A 118 -5.78 10.03 16.96
N GLN A 119 -5.18 10.97 17.66
CA GLN A 119 -3.88 11.52 17.26
C GLN A 119 -2.73 10.62 17.71
N ASP A 120 -2.95 9.86 18.77
CA ASP A 120 -2.03 8.82 19.24
C ASP A 120 -2.47 7.47 18.68
N GLY A 121 -1.54 6.76 18.05
CA GLY A 121 -1.75 5.44 17.50
C GLY A 121 -1.33 4.34 18.48
N ASP A 122 -2.05 3.23 18.43
CA ASP A 122 -1.65 2.00 19.11
C ASP A 122 -0.70 1.22 18.20
N THR A 123 0.50 0.87 18.68
CA THR A 123 1.35 -0.09 17.95
C THR A 123 0.72 -1.47 18.04
N VAL A 124 0.27 -2.00 16.90
CA VAL A 124 -0.45 -3.28 16.81
C VAL A 124 0.39 -4.40 16.23
N VAL A 125 1.48 -4.05 15.54
CA VAL A 125 2.45 -5.02 14.98
C VAL A 125 3.85 -4.45 15.10
N GLY A 126 4.83 -5.27 15.46
CA GLY A 126 6.22 -4.85 15.60
C GLY A 126 6.44 -3.92 16.79
N GLY A 127 7.27 -2.87 16.60
CA GLY A 127 7.55 -1.86 17.64
C GLY A 127 8.53 -2.33 18.73
N SER A 128 9.01 -3.56 18.66
CA SER A 128 10.04 -4.10 19.59
C SER A 128 11.46 -3.91 19.02
N GLY A 129 11.63 -2.93 18.13
CA GLY A 129 12.86 -2.69 17.39
C GLY A 129 12.99 -3.54 16.14
N GLN A 130 14.01 -3.24 15.34
CA GLN A 130 14.35 -3.96 14.11
C GLN A 130 14.75 -5.42 14.42
N GLY A 131 14.28 -6.35 13.61
CA GLY A 131 14.71 -7.76 13.74
C GLY A 131 13.84 -8.73 12.94
N ASN A 132 14.20 -10.02 13.02
CA ASN A 132 13.51 -11.11 12.32
C ASN A 132 12.74 -12.05 13.26
N ASP A 133 12.69 -11.76 14.56
CA ASP A 133 11.84 -12.49 15.50
C ASP A 133 10.37 -12.36 15.12
N THR A 134 9.51 -13.20 15.67
CA THR A 134 8.07 -13.21 15.33
C THR A 134 7.31 -11.98 15.84
N ASN A 135 7.88 -11.23 16.79
CA ASN A 135 7.35 -9.96 17.31
C ASN A 135 8.04 -8.72 16.74
N LYS A 136 8.89 -8.88 15.72
CA LYS A 136 9.64 -7.80 15.10
C LYS A 136 9.42 -7.73 13.61
N LEU A 137 9.61 -6.53 13.06
CA LEU A 137 9.64 -6.26 11.62
C LEU A 137 10.99 -5.65 11.24
N ASN A 138 11.29 -5.65 9.95
CA ASN A 138 12.45 -4.97 9.40
C ASN A 138 12.09 -4.26 8.10
N ALA A 139 11.91 -2.93 8.20
CA ALA A 139 11.49 -2.10 7.08
C ALA A 139 10.19 -2.64 6.41
N PRO A 140 9.06 -2.67 7.11
CA PRO A 140 7.78 -3.10 6.52
C PRO A 140 7.34 -2.14 5.42
N PHE A 141 6.74 -2.68 4.33
CA PHE A 141 6.27 -1.90 3.19
C PHE A 141 4.75 -1.94 3.05
N GLY A 142 4.21 -2.90 2.33
CA GLY A 142 2.78 -3.04 2.08
C GLY A 142 2.05 -3.75 3.22
N LEU A 143 0.81 -3.35 3.43
CA LEU A 143 -0.07 -4.01 4.39
C LEU A 143 -1.46 -4.21 3.81
N PHE A 144 -2.11 -5.28 4.24
CA PHE A 144 -3.51 -5.57 4.00
C PHE A 144 -4.19 -5.92 5.33
N VAL A 145 -5.38 -5.36 5.58
CA VAL A 145 -6.21 -5.71 6.73
C VAL A 145 -7.48 -6.35 6.21
N ASP A 146 -7.79 -7.57 6.65
CA ASP A 146 -9.01 -8.25 6.26
C ASP A 146 -10.19 -7.97 7.20
N ASP A 147 -11.36 -8.50 6.84
CA ASP A 147 -12.60 -8.28 7.61
C ASP A 147 -12.54 -8.90 9.01
N ASP A 148 -11.69 -9.91 9.22
CA ASP A 148 -11.48 -10.57 10.51
C ASP A 148 -10.40 -9.86 11.35
N GLN A 149 -9.99 -8.65 10.94
CA GLN A 149 -8.92 -7.85 11.56
C GLN A 149 -7.57 -8.58 11.57
N MET A 150 -7.35 -9.42 10.57
CA MET A 150 -6.07 -10.02 10.33
C MET A 150 -5.20 -9.05 9.53
N ILE A 151 -4.05 -8.70 10.07
CA ILE A 151 -3.09 -7.79 9.46
C ILE A 151 -2.04 -8.63 8.74
N VAL A 152 -1.87 -8.42 7.44
CA VAL A 152 -0.84 -9.09 6.63
C VAL A 152 0.15 -8.06 6.12
N ILE A 153 1.44 -8.30 6.28
CA ILE A 153 2.50 -7.31 6.08
C ILE A 153 3.61 -7.89 5.22
N ALA A 154 4.06 -7.13 4.24
CA ALA A 154 5.30 -7.35 3.52
C ALA A 154 6.47 -6.85 4.38
N ASP A 155 7.17 -7.78 5.04
CA ASP A 155 8.33 -7.53 5.88
C ASP A 155 9.59 -7.55 5.01
N TYR A 156 9.80 -6.42 4.33
CA TYR A 156 10.64 -6.22 3.16
C TYR A 156 12.08 -6.73 3.34
N LEU A 157 12.81 -6.26 4.36
CA LEU A 157 14.20 -6.66 4.56
C LEU A 157 14.35 -8.04 5.20
N ASN A 158 13.28 -8.61 5.77
CA ASN A 158 13.27 -9.98 6.25
C ASN A 158 12.81 -10.99 5.17
N ASN A 159 12.49 -10.54 3.97
CA ASN A 159 12.12 -11.39 2.82
C ASN A 159 10.98 -12.37 3.15
N ARG A 160 9.94 -11.87 3.82
CA ARG A 160 8.81 -12.68 4.28
C ARG A 160 7.49 -11.89 4.27
N ILE A 161 6.39 -12.63 4.27
CA ILE A 161 5.07 -12.11 4.61
C ILE A 161 4.71 -12.61 6.00
N VAL A 162 4.28 -11.69 6.86
CA VAL A 162 3.86 -11.98 8.23
C VAL A 162 2.39 -11.68 8.38
N GLN A 163 1.65 -12.59 8.97
CA GLN A 163 0.26 -12.43 9.35
C GLN A 163 0.17 -12.22 10.86
N TRP A 164 -0.67 -11.28 11.27
CA TRP A 164 -0.85 -10.91 12.68
C TRP A 164 -2.34 -10.78 12.99
N LYS A 165 -2.78 -11.48 14.02
CA LYS A 165 -4.14 -11.29 14.51
C LYS A 165 -4.14 -10.15 15.54
N MET A 166 -5.13 -9.29 15.48
CA MET A 166 -5.27 -8.19 16.46
C MET A 166 -5.21 -8.69 17.89
N GLY A 167 -4.30 -8.09 18.69
CA GLY A 167 -4.08 -8.44 20.09
C GLY A 167 -3.04 -9.54 20.34
N ASP A 168 -2.55 -10.22 19.31
CA ASP A 168 -1.47 -11.21 19.48
C ASP A 168 -0.14 -10.51 19.72
N ALA A 169 0.70 -11.10 20.58
CA ALA A 169 2.05 -10.61 20.84
C ALA A 169 3.05 -10.97 19.74
N ASN A 170 2.75 -11.96 18.91
CA ASN A 170 3.61 -12.49 17.87
C ASN A 170 2.87 -12.70 16.56
N GLY A 171 3.54 -12.43 15.45
CA GLY A 171 3.04 -12.77 14.13
C GLY A 171 3.42 -14.18 13.70
N GLN A 172 2.80 -14.64 12.64
CA GLN A 172 3.09 -15.89 11.96
C GLN A 172 3.69 -15.61 10.58
N VAL A 173 4.84 -16.20 10.26
CA VAL A 173 5.37 -16.17 8.89
C VAL A 173 4.50 -17.08 8.02
N VAL A 174 3.88 -16.51 6.98
CA VAL A 174 2.92 -17.20 6.10
C VAL A 174 3.45 -17.42 4.69
N ALA A 175 4.50 -16.67 4.29
CA ALA A 175 5.21 -16.89 3.03
C ALA A 175 6.67 -16.40 3.16
N GLY A 176 7.58 -17.01 2.42
CA GLY A 176 9.00 -16.67 2.49
C GLY A 176 9.65 -17.03 3.82
N GLY A 177 10.57 -16.16 4.31
CA GLY A 177 11.27 -16.37 5.57
C GLY A 177 12.35 -17.44 5.53
N ASN A 178 12.68 -17.98 4.36
CA ASN A 178 13.70 -19.00 4.13
C ASN A 178 15.00 -18.40 3.55
N GLY A 179 15.30 -17.17 3.96
CA GLY A 179 16.38 -16.37 3.41
C GLY A 179 16.01 -15.72 2.07
N ASN A 180 16.82 -14.75 1.67
CA ASN A 180 16.71 -14.08 0.37
C ASN A 180 16.98 -15.07 -0.76
N GLY A 181 16.17 -15.08 -1.81
CA GLY A 181 16.38 -15.91 -2.98
C GLY A 181 15.18 -15.97 -3.93
N ASN A 182 15.38 -16.69 -5.05
CA ASN A 182 14.39 -16.78 -6.13
C ASN A 182 13.67 -18.13 -6.24
N ARG A 183 13.91 -19.06 -5.31
CA ARG A 183 13.19 -20.32 -5.28
C ARG A 183 11.73 -20.09 -4.88
N LEU A 184 10.83 -21.04 -5.17
CA LEU A 184 9.39 -20.87 -4.92
C LEU A 184 9.02 -20.82 -3.42
N HIS A 185 9.91 -21.24 -2.52
CA HIS A 185 9.76 -21.10 -1.07
C HIS A 185 10.49 -19.87 -0.49
N GLN A 186 11.09 -19.05 -1.34
CA GLN A 186 11.82 -17.84 -0.98
C GLN A 186 11.16 -16.61 -1.60
N LEU A 187 11.34 -15.47 -0.95
CA LEU A 187 11.03 -14.14 -1.44
C LEU A 187 12.29 -13.28 -1.45
N ASN A 188 12.28 -12.20 -2.19
CA ASN A 188 13.35 -11.21 -2.24
C ASN A 188 12.76 -9.80 -2.24
N SER A 189 12.79 -9.18 -1.07
CA SER A 189 12.28 -7.83 -0.86
C SER A 189 10.81 -7.68 -1.31
N PRO A 190 9.87 -8.42 -0.68
CA PRO A 190 8.45 -8.26 -1.01
C PRO A 190 7.98 -6.86 -0.65
N THR A 191 7.32 -6.17 -1.59
CA THR A 191 6.88 -4.79 -1.44
C THR A 191 5.41 -4.66 -1.08
N ASP A 192 4.58 -5.61 -1.53
CA ASP A 192 3.15 -5.55 -1.25
C ASP A 192 2.51 -6.93 -1.18
N VAL A 193 1.34 -7.00 -0.54
CA VAL A 193 0.58 -8.22 -0.38
C VAL A 193 -0.91 -7.91 -0.28
N LEU A 194 -1.74 -8.72 -0.91
CA LEU A 194 -3.19 -8.72 -0.73
C LEU A 194 -3.72 -10.16 -0.56
N ILE A 195 -4.95 -10.27 -0.09
CA ILE A 195 -5.65 -11.55 0.05
C ILE A 195 -6.70 -11.68 -1.07
N ASP A 196 -6.56 -12.71 -1.90
CA ASP A 196 -7.63 -13.19 -2.77
C ASP A 196 -8.53 -14.15 -1.98
N LYS A 197 -9.67 -13.65 -1.53
CA LYS A 197 -10.62 -14.40 -0.68
C LYS A 197 -11.23 -15.59 -1.39
N GLU A 198 -11.41 -15.53 -2.71
CA GLU A 198 -12.04 -16.61 -3.48
C GLU A 198 -11.12 -17.84 -3.61
N THR A 199 -9.83 -17.62 -3.81
CA THR A 199 -8.85 -18.72 -3.89
C THR A 199 -8.17 -19.01 -2.56
N ASP A 200 -8.51 -18.28 -1.50
CA ASP A 200 -7.86 -18.32 -0.20
C ASP A 200 -6.33 -18.28 -0.34
N SER A 201 -5.85 -17.21 -0.95
CA SER A 201 -4.43 -17.07 -1.30
C SER A 201 -3.91 -15.65 -1.02
N PHE A 202 -2.65 -15.57 -0.65
CA PHE A 202 -1.89 -14.32 -0.71
C PHE A 202 -1.41 -14.10 -2.14
N ILE A 203 -1.56 -12.87 -2.64
CA ILE A 203 -0.94 -12.40 -3.87
C ILE A 203 0.15 -11.42 -3.44
N ILE A 204 1.40 -11.69 -3.81
CA ILE A 204 2.59 -11.07 -3.25
C ILE A 204 3.43 -10.44 -4.36
N CYS A 205 3.75 -9.17 -4.24
CA CYS A 205 4.83 -8.51 -4.99
C CYS A 205 6.19 -9.00 -4.50
N ASP A 206 6.84 -9.85 -5.24
CA ASP A 206 8.21 -10.33 -4.98
C ASP A 206 9.19 -9.52 -5.84
N ALA A 207 9.39 -8.25 -5.44
CA ALA A 207 9.91 -7.17 -6.28
C ALA A 207 11.29 -7.47 -6.88
N HIS A 208 12.28 -7.79 -6.05
CA HIS A 208 13.63 -8.05 -6.56
C HIS A 208 13.77 -9.38 -7.33
N ASN A 209 12.77 -10.26 -7.25
CA ASN A 209 12.66 -11.41 -8.14
C ASN A 209 11.84 -11.09 -9.41
N ARG A 210 11.37 -9.86 -9.58
CA ARG A 210 10.62 -9.37 -10.74
C ARG A 210 9.41 -10.24 -11.06
N ARG A 211 8.62 -10.60 -10.04
CA ARG A 211 7.46 -11.49 -10.17
C ARG A 211 6.36 -11.15 -9.16
N VAL A 212 5.14 -11.53 -9.49
CA VAL A 212 4.03 -11.68 -8.54
C VAL A 212 3.85 -13.16 -8.24
N VAL A 213 3.75 -13.50 -6.98
CA VAL A 213 3.62 -14.89 -6.50
C VAL A 213 2.26 -15.07 -5.86
N ARG A 214 1.57 -16.16 -6.18
CA ARG A 214 0.40 -16.63 -5.45
C ARG A 214 0.82 -17.67 -4.42
N TRP A 215 0.36 -17.52 -3.19
CA TRP A 215 0.71 -18.40 -2.08
C TRP A 215 -0.57 -18.80 -1.33
N HIS A 216 -0.95 -20.08 -1.42
CA HIS A 216 -2.15 -20.56 -0.78
C HIS A 216 -2.07 -20.46 0.75
N ARG A 217 -3.14 -20.00 1.39
CA ARG A 217 -3.26 -19.86 2.85
C ARG A 217 -3.48 -21.20 3.58
N ARG A 218 -3.69 -22.28 2.85
CA ARG A 218 -3.94 -23.61 3.42
C ARG A 218 -2.75 -24.06 4.27
N ASN A 219 -3.07 -24.68 5.41
CA ASN A 219 -2.07 -25.27 6.30
C ASN A 219 -1.13 -26.22 5.53
N GLY A 220 0.18 -26.04 5.71
CA GLY A 220 1.21 -26.88 5.08
C GLY A 220 1.70 -26.39 3.71
N THR A 221 1.20 -25.31 3.16
CA THR A 221 1.77 -24.70 1.95
C THR A 221 3.18 -24.18 2.26
N LYS A 222 4.18 -24.77 1.60
CA LYS A 222 5.61 -24.45 1.83
C LYS A 222 6.24 -23.60 0.73
N GLN A 223 5.53 -23.40 -0.38
CA GLN A 223 6.02 -22.63 -1.52
C GLN A 223 4.86 -21.98 -2.28
N GLY A 224 5.17 -20.87 -2.94
CA GLY A 224 4.24 -20.20 -3.84
C GLY A 224 4.32 -20.73 -5.26
N GLU A 225 3.50 -20.18 -6.12
CA GLU A 225 3.55 -20.36 -7.57
C GLU A 225 3.72 -18.99 -8.25
N ILE A 226 4.45 -18.94 -9.36
CA ILE A 226 4.60 -17.70 -10.11
C ILE A 226 3.27 -17.40 -10.80
N PHE A 227 2.67 -16.27 -10.43
CA PHE A 227 1.41 -15.81 -10.98
C PHE A 227 1.65 -14.86 -12.18
N ILE A 228 2.59 -13.92 -12.04
CA ILE A 228 3.06 -13.04 -13.11
C ILE A 228 4.57 -13.00 -13.06
N ASN A 229 5.22 -13.03 -14.21
CA ASN A 229 6.67 -12.99 -14.31
C ASN A 229 7.14 -11.77 -15.10
N ASN A 230 8.40 -11.37 -14.91
CA ASN A 230 9.05 -10.26 -15.60
C ASN A 230 8.33 -8.91 -15.43
N ILE A 231 8.00 -8.58 -14.17
CA ILE A 231 7.39 -7.33 -13.75
C ILE A 231 8.10 -6.76 -12.52
N ASP A 232 8.48 -5.50 -12.56
CA ASP A 232 9.03 -4.79 -11.40
C ASP A 232 7.87 -4.29 -10.52
N CYS A 233 7.31 -5.26 -9.78
CA CYS A 233 6.10 -5.06 -8.99
C CYS A 233 6.39 -4.23 -7.74
N TRP A 234 5.65 -3.12 -7.57
CA TRP A 234 5.71 -2.28 -6.37
C TRP A 234 4.43 -2.32 -5.54
N GLY A 235 3.29 -2.19 -6.17
CA GLY A 235 1.98 -2.22 -5.52
C GLY A 235 0.98 -3.10 -6.24
N LEU A 236 0.03 -3.62 -5.47
CA LEU A 236 -1.05 -4.50 -5.91
C LEU A 236 -2.39 -3.92 -5.48
N THR A 237 -3.39 -4.01 -6.35
CA THR A 237 -4.78 -3.85 -5.95
C THR A 237 -5.67 -4.76 -6.78
N MET A 238 -6.78 -5.19 -6.23
CA MET A 238 -7.76 -6.04 -6.90
C MET A 238 -9.14 -5.45 -6.74
N ASN A 239 -9.91 -5.42 -7.84
CA ASN A 239 -11.31 -4.99 -7.77
C ASN A 239 -12.26 -6.17 -7.48
N ASP A 240 -13.54 -5.85 -7.26
CA ASP A 240 -14.60 -6.83 -6.97
C ASP A 240 -14.83 -7.83 -8.12
N GLN A 241 -14.41 -7.50 -9.34
CA GLN A 241 -14.46 -8.39 -10.50
C GLN A 241 -13.23 -9.28 -10.62
N ARG A 242 -12.32 -9.21 -9.63
CA ARG A 242 -11.06 -9.97 -9.54
C ARG A 242 -10.07 -9.66 -10.68
N TYR A 243 -10.10 -8.44 -11.20
CA TYR A 243 -8.97 -7.95 -11.97
C TYR A 243 -7.88 -7.49 -11.02
N LEU A 244 -6.68 -8.05 -11.19
CA LEU A 244 -5.48 -7.62 -10.47
C LEU A 244 -4.81 -6.49 -11.24
N TYR A 245 -4.52 -5.40 -10.55
CA TYR A 245 -3.74 -4.28 -11.05
C TYR A 245 -2.38 -4.28 -10.37
N VAL A 246 -1.33 -4.14 -11.18
CA VAL A 246 0.06 -4.22 -10.72
C VAL A 246 0.80 -2.98 -11.21
N SER A 247 1.42 -2.24 -10.30
CA SER A 247 2.33 -1.14 -10.64
C SER A 247 3.69 -1.71 -11.04
N ASP A 248 4.12 -1.44 -12.28
CA ASP A 248 5.46 -1.77 -12.79
C ASP A 248 6.33 -0.50 -12.73
N GLY A 249 7.21 -0.44 -11.72
CA GLY A 249 8.06 0.73 -11.49
C GLY A 249 8.99 1.00 -12.65
N GLU A 250 9.68 -0.01 -13.14
CA GLU A 250 10.68 0.11 -14.20
C GLU A 250 10.07 0.49 -15.57
N LYS A 251 8.86 -0.03 -15.87
CA LYS A 251 8.17 0.30 -17.13
C LYS A 251 7.31 1.54 -17.05
N HIS A 252 7.20 2.15 -15.88
CA HIS A 252 6.40 3.35 -15.69
C HIS A 252 4.95 3.19 -16.13
N GLU A 253 4.33 2.06 -15.72
CA GLU A 253 2.98 1.70 -16.12
C GLU A 253 2.22 0.97 -15.01
N VAL A 254 0.89 0.94 -15.12
CA VAL A 254 0.05 0.03 -14.35
C VAL A 254 -0.60 -0.94 -15.32
N ARG A 255 -0.49 -2.24 -15.01
CA ARG A 255 -1.10 -3.32 -15.79
C ARG A 255 -2.25 -3.96 -15.06
N ARG A 256 -3.30 -4.27 -15.80
CA ARG A 256 -4.44 -5.05 -15.33
C ARG A 256 -4.34 -6.48 -15.88
N TYR A 257 -4.55 -7.44 -15.01
CA TYR A 257 -4.58 -8.88 -15.32
C TYR A 257 -5.94 -9.46 -14.91
N GLN A 258 -6.52 -10.30 -15.77
CA GLN A 258 -7.53 -11.24 -15.34
C GLN A 258 -6.84 -12.46 -14.70
N ILE A 259 -7.50 -13.10 -13.75
CA ILE A 259 -6.93 -14.30 -13.12
C ILE A 259 -6.68 -15.37 -14.20
N GLY A 260 -5.42 -15.80 -14.33
CA GLY A 260 -4.96 -16.75 -15.35
C GLY A 260 -4.29 -16.13 -16.58
N ASP A 261 -4.33 -14.80 -16.74
CA ASP A 261 -3.64 -14.12 -17.82
C ASP A 261 -2.12 -14.19 -17.66
N LYS A 262 -1.41 -14.49 -18.76
CA LYS A 262 0.05 -14.39 -18.79
C LYS A 262 0.55 -12.98 -19.14
N HIS A 263 -0.26 -12.21 -19.83
CA HIS A 263 0.06 -10.86 -20.32
C HIS A 263 -1.04 -9.89 -19.88
N GLY A 264 -0.69 -8.91 -19.07
CA GLY A 264 -1.62 -7.89 -18.63
C GLY A 264 -1.81 -6.80 -19.70
N THR A 265 -2.94 -6.09 -19.60
CA THR A 265 -3.24 -4.91 -20.41
C THR A 265 -2.75 -3.66 -19.67
N ILE A 266 -2.02 -2.77 -20.34
CA ILE A 266 -1.66 -1.45 -19.81
C ILE A 266 -2.96 -0.64 -19.63
N VAL A 267 -3.16 -0.10 -18.43
CA VAL A 267 -4.33 0.70 -18.08
C VAL A 267 -3.99 2.13 -17.67
N ALA A 268 -2.71 2.38 -17.39
CA ALA A 268 -2.18 3.72 -17.14
C ALA A 268 -0.68 3.75 -17.44
N GLY A 269 -0.16 4.89 -17.92
CA GLY A 269 1.25 5.04 -18.29
C GLY A 269 1.63 4.25 -19.54
N GLY A 270 2.85 3.69 -19.54
CA GLY A 270 3.38 2.89 -20.66
C GLY A 270 3.93 3.71 -21.83
N LEU A 271 3.98 5.03 -21.69
CA LEU A 271 4.59 5.95 -22.65
C LEU A 271 6.00 6.40 -22.24
N GLY A 272 6.67 5.54 -21.44
CA GLY A 272 7.95 5.88 -20.82
C GLY A 272 7.80 6.80 -19.60
N ASN A 273 8.93 7.07 -18.97
CA ASN A 273 9.00 7.94 -17.82
C ASN A 273 8.80 9.42 -18.25
N GLY A 274 8.03 10.18 -17.48
CA GLY A 274 7.84 11.59 -17.78
C GLY A 274 6.76 12.25 -16.93
N SER A 275 6.53 13.54 -17.22
CA SER A 275 5.59 14.41 -16.50
C SER A 275 4.30 14.71 -17.25
N SER A 276 4.15 14.22 -18.50
CA SER A 276 2.90 14.40 -19.25
C SER A 276 1.75 13.60 -18.63
N LEU A 277 0.51 14.04 -18.82
CA LEU A 277 -0.66 13.40 -18.24
C LEU A 277 -0.87 11.93 -18.66
N GLY A 278 -0.30 11.51 -19.79
CA GLY A 278 -0.30 10.11 -20.26
C GLY A 278 0.90 9.30 -19.73
N GLN A 279 1.85 9.91 -19.03
CA GLN A 279 3.05 9.26 -18.52
C GLN A 279 2.97 9.04 -17.01
N LEU A 280 3.69 8.04 -16.54
CA LEU A 280 3.95 7.83 -15.12
C LEU A 280 5.46 7.90 -14.87
N ASN A 281 5.83 8.16 -13.63
CA ASN A 281 7.21 8.10 -13.20
C ASN A 281 7.31 7.30 -11.92
N TRP A 282 7.79 6.07 -12.06
CA TRP A 282 7.93 5.12 -10.97
C TRP A 282 6.64 4.99 -10.13
N PRO A 283 5.54 4.43 -10.69
CA PRO A 283 4.31 4.22 -9.93
C PRO A 283 4.59 3.24 -8.79
N THR A 284 4.19 3.62 -7.58
CA THR A 284 4.35 2.81 -6.38
C THR A 284 3.07 2.05 -6.08
N TYR A 285 2.13 2.69 -5.39
CA TYR A 285 0.86 2.07 -5.04
C TYR A 285 -0.27 2.52 -5.97
N ALA A 286 -1.20 1.63 -6.19
CA ALA A 286 -2.42 1.89 -6.93
C ALA A 286 -3.64 1.43 -6.13
N PHE A 287 -4.77 2.09 -6.35
CA PHE A 287 -6.07 1.71 -5.82
C PHE A 287 -7.11 1.79 -6.93
N VAL A 288 -8.02 0.83 -7.00
CA VAL A 288 -9.12 0.81 -7.95
C VAL A 288 -10.45 0.87 -7.21
N ASP A 289 -11.28 1.86 -7.53
CA ASP A 289 -12.61 1.99 -6.93
C ASP A 289 -13.66 1.09 -7.62
N GLN A 290 -14.86 1.02 -7.06
CA GLN A 290 -15.98 0.24 -7.61
C GLN A 290 -16.42 0.70 -9.01
N GLN A 291 -16.10 1.94 -9.39
CA GLN A 291 -16.37 2.50 -10.71
C GLN A 291 -15.27 2.17 -11.73
N GLN A 292 -14.27 1.39 -11.30
CA GLN A 292 -13.07 1.04 -12.07
C GLN A 292 -12.18 2.26 -12.39
N THR A 293 -12.26 3.30 -11.56
CA THR A 293 -11.32 4.41 -11.60
C THR A 293 -10.05 3.98 -10.87
N LEU A 294 -8.91 4.19 -11.50
CA LEU A 294 -7.60 3.87 -10.95
C LEU A 294 -6.96 5.13 -10.37
N TYR A 295 -6.55 5.06 -9.13
CA TYR A 295 -5.76 6.09 -8.44
C TYR A 295 -4.33 5.57 -8.29
N ILE A 296 -3.34 6.41 -8.53
CA ILE A 296 -1.92 6.00 -8.57
C ILE A 296 -1.09 7.01 -7.80
N CYS A 297 -0.25 6.52 -6.89
CA CYS A 297 0.89 7.23 -6.35
C CYS A 297 2.11 7.05 -7.26
N GLN A 298 2.90 8.10 -7.41
CA GLN A 298 4.17 8.06 -8.13
C GLN A 298 5.19 8.99 -7.46
N THR A 299 6.46 8.69 -7.61
CA THR A 299 7.53 9.33 -6.84
C THR A 299 7.93 10.72 -7.31
N THR A 300 7.44 11.22 -8.45
CA THR A 300 7.93 12.47 -9.04
C THR A 300 6.84 13.46 -9.32
N THR A 301 7.23 14.74 -9.22
CA THR A 301 6.48 15.94 -9.59
C THR A 301 6.04 15.90 -11.04
N ILE A 302 4.73 16.07 -11.28
CA ILE A 302 4.22 16.45 -12.59
C ILE A 302 4.46 17.95 -12.71
N ILE A 303 5.37 18.34 -13.57
CA ILE A 303 5.50 19.73 -13.97
C ILE A 303 4.41 19.96 -15.03
N VAL A 304 3.37 20.70 -14.66
CA VAL A 304 2.34 21.18 -15.57
C VAL A 304 2.79 22.50 -16.17
#